data_77aeaae97bd09c6c5f04f98d6db2a9cb
#
_entry.id   77aeaae97bd09c6c5f04f98d6db2a9cb
#
_cell.length_a   1.000
_cell.length_b   1.000
_cell.length_c   1.000
_cell.angle_alpha   90.00
_cell.angle_beta   90.00
_cell.angle_gamma   90.00
#
_symmetry.space_group_name_H-M   'P 1'
#
loop_
_entity.id
_entity.type
_entity.pdbx_description
1 polymer ?
#
loop_
_entity_poly.entity_id
_entity_poly.type
_entity_poly.pdbx_seq_one_letter_code
_entity_poly.pdbx_strand_id
1 'polypeptide(L)'
;MGTTWTSPCLHELHLGWTPNVRHTTTRYQRAKDCGQATVRRYLPDMSVLLSIVVVLAMLACLALIPLGLPGLWLIVATTLALVLMGSLSWTFGLIVAGVALVSEVAEFAVLKRFGDAYGGSRKAFWGAVIGGMAGLFVGVPVPIIGPMITAFLGTFVGAGLVTYFETLSLKTSAKVGWGMLFARTAAVALKIAVAVAVIAAVGVALLL
;
A
#
# COMPACT_ATOMS: atom_id res chain seq x y z
N MET A 1 16.90 -30.56 34.99
CA MET A 1 15.47 -30.74 35.28
C MET A 1 14.79 -30.91 33.93
N GLY A 2 14.53 -32.17 33.57
CA GLY A 2 13.98 -32.57 32.29
C GLY A 2 12.46 -32.41 32.27
N THR A 3 11.95 -31.57 31.44
CA THR A 3 10.51 -31.50 31.13
C THR A 3 10.21 -32.53 30.03
N THR A 4 9.64 -33.66 30.44
CA THR A 4 9.11 -34.68 29.54
C THR A 4 7.87 -34.14 28.83
N TRP A 5 7.99 -33.82 27.55
CA TRP A 5 6.90 -33.44 26.67
C TRP A 5 6.11 -34.69 26.26
N THR A 6 5.18 -35.13 27.08
CA THR A 6 4.19 -36.13 26.68
C THR A 6 2.96 -35.41 26.15
N SER A 7 2.86 -35.27 24.80
CA SER A 7 1.65 -34.78 24.15
C SER A 7 0.49 -35.78 24.43
N PRO A 8 -0.67 -35.31 24.93
CA PRO A 8 -1.80 -36.18 25.28
C PRO A 8 -2.36 -37.00 24.10
N CYS A 9 -2.01 -36.65 22.87
CA CYS A 9 -2.45 -37.35 21.66
C CYS A 9 -1.73 -38.71 21.42
N LEU A 10 -0.53 -38.94 22.00
CA LEU A 10 0.20 -40.19 21.78
C LEU A 10 -0.22 -41.31 22.75
N HIS A 11 -0.82 -40.98 23.88
CA HIS A 11 -1.20 -41.97 24.90
C HIS A 11 -2.45 -42.79 24.50
N GLU A 12 -3.34 -42.24 23.66
CA GLU A 12 -4.57 -42.97 23.28
C GLU A 12 -4.42 -43.87 22.04
N LEU A 13 -3.30 -43.81 21.32
CA LEU A 13 -3.06 -44.67 20.16
C LEU A 13 -2.65 -46.12 20.54
N HIS A 14 -2.24 -46.36 21.78
CA HIS A 14 -1.73 -47.69 22.23
C HIS A 14 -2.78 -48.64 22.85
N LEU A 15 -3.99 -48.17 23.13
CA LEU A 15 -5.02 -48.97 23.78
C LEU A 15 -6.18 -49.26 22.80
N GLY A 16 -6.15 -50.44 22.20
CA GLY A 16 -7.32 -51.02 21.57
C GLY A 16 -7.25 -51.30 20.06
N TRP A 17 -6.60 -52.41 19.73
CA TRP A 17 -6.67 -52.99 18.41
C TRP A 17 -7.93 -53.86 18.27
N THR A 18 -9.04 -53.33 17.75
CA THR A 18 -10.19 -54.07 17.24
C THR A 18 -10.47 -53.72 15.78
N PRO A 19 -10.52 -54.69 14.87
CA PRO A 19 -10.70 -54.43 13.45
C PRO A 19 -12.19 -54.20 13.13
N ASN A 20 -12.67 -52.97 13.27
CA ASN A 20 -13.99 -52.60 12.80
C ASN A 20 -13.86 -51.42 11.80
N VAL A 21 -14.21 -51.65 10.55
CA VAL A 21 -14.01 -50.78 9.40
C VAL A 21 -14.69 -49.39 9.55
N ARG A 22 -15.68 -49.27 10.40
CA ARG A 22 -16.33 -47.96 10.69
C ARG A 22 -15.50 -47.05 11.60
N HIS A 23 -14.54 -47.57 12.34
CA HIS A 23 -13.68 -46.78 13.23
C HIS A 23 -12.40 -46.26 12.55
N THR A 24 -12.03 -46.78 11.41
CA THR A 24 -10.82 -46.38 10.69
C THR A 24 -10.96 -44.98 10.09
N THR A 25 -12.13 -44.62 9.56
CA THR A 25 -12.40 -43.28 9.01
C THR A 25 -12.41 -42.20 10.09
N THR A 26 -12.98 -42.51 11.26
CA THR A 26 -12.97 -41.56 12.41
C THR A 26 -11.59 -41.40 13.02
N ARG A 27 -10.75 -42.43 13.03
CA ARG A 27 -9.36 -42.33 13.50
C ARG A 27 -8.49 -41.54 12.54
N TYR A 28 -8.67 -41.74 11.24
CA TYR A 28 -7.93 -40.97 10.21
C TYR A 28 -8.30 -39.48 10.24
N GLN A 29 -9.59 -39.18 10.39
CA GLN A 29 -10.09 -37.82 10.58
C GLN A 29 -9.50 -37.19 11.84
N ARG A 30 -9.52 -37.91 12.96
CA ARG A 30 -9.01 -37.42 14.26
C ARG A 30 -7.47 -37.23 14.26
N ALA A 31 -6.74 -38.12 13.58
CA ALA A 31 -5.28 -37.95 13.41
C ALA A 31 -4.94 -36.73 12.54
N LYS A 32 -5.76 -36.46 11.51
CA LYS A 32 -5.65 -35.29 10.65
C LYS A 32 -5.98 -34.00 11.41
N ASP A 33 -7.01 -34.03 12.25
CA ASP A 33 -7.40 -32.90 13.10
C ASP A 33 -6.37 -32.64 14.22
N CYS A 34 -5.76 -33.69 14.77
CA CYS A 34 -4.69 -33.57 15.75
C CYS A 34 -3.40 -33.03 15.15
N GLY A 35 -3.06 -33.47 13.91
CA GLY A 35 -1.92 -32.93 13.16
C GLY A 35 -2.15 -31.45 12.79
N GLN A 36 -3.35 -31.11 12.38
CA GLN A 36 -3.71 -29.71 12.08
C GLN A 36 -3.74 -28.85 13.34
N ALA A 37 -4.21 -29.36 14.48
CA ALA A 37 -4.21 -28.62 15.74
C ALA A 37 -2.79 -28.37 16.28
N THR A 38 -1.87 -29.29 16.05
CA THR A 38 -0.46 -29.14 16.46
C THR A 38 0.25 -28.13 15.54
N VAL A 39 0.04 -28.21 14.23
CA VAL A 39 0.55 -27.24 13.26
C VAL A 39 -0.01 -25.84 13.54
N ARG A 40 -1.30 -25.73 13.86
CA ARG A 40 -1.95 -24.45 14.17
C ARG A 40 -1.44 -23.82 15.49
N ARG A 41 -0.87 -24.58 16.40
CA ARG A 41 -0.34 -24.09 17.69
C ARG A 41 1.08 -23.51 17.56
N TYR A 42 1.85 -23.95 16.55
CA TYR A 42 3.19 -23.39 16.24
C TYR A 42 3.16 -22.21 15.27
N LEU A 43 2.03 -21.97 14.60
CA LEU A 43 1.87 -20.88 13.61
C LEU A 43 1.45 -19.51 14.17
N PRO A 44 0.89 -19.32 15.39
CA PRO A 44 0.45 -18.00 15.81
C PRO A 44 1.61 -17.00 15.89
N ASP A 45 2.76 -17.40 16.39
CA ASP A 45 3.91 -16.50 16.53
C ASP A 45 4.54 -16.14 15.17
N MET A 46 4.62 -17.11 14.25
CA MET A 46 5.10 -16.84 12.89
C MET A 46 4.11 -16.02 12.05
N SER A 47 2.81 -16.22 12.24
CA SER A 47 1.78 -15.44 11.53
C SER A 47 1.74 -13.99 12.00
N VAL A 48 1.86 -13.75 13.29
CA VAL A 48 1.93 -12.39 13.87
C VAL A 48 3.21 -11.68 13.41
N LEU A 49 4.35 -12.34 13.44
CA LEU A 49 5.62 -11.78 12.96
C LEU A 49 5.55 -11.42 11.48
N LEU A 50 5.00 -12.32 10.66
CA LEU A 50 4.78 -12.06 9.23
C LEU A 50 3.85 -10.87 9.01
N SER A 51 2.76 -10.77 9.76
CA SER A 51 1.82 -9.65 9.68
C SER A 51 2.49 -8.32 10.02
N ILE A 52 3.32 -8.30 11.06
CA ILE A 52 4.11 -7.11 11.44
C ILE A 52 5.06 -6.72 10.31
N VAL A 53 5.80 -7.68 9.74
CA VAL A 53 6.73 -7.42 8.63
C VAL A 53 5.99 -6.86 7.41
N VAL A 54 4.84 -7.41 7.06
CA VAL A 54 4.01 -6.93 5.95
C VAL A 54 3.54 -5.49 6.19
N VAL A 55 3.02 -5.20 7.39
CA VAL A 55 2.57 -3.83 7.73
C VAL A 55 3.73 -2.85 7.70
N LEU A 56 4.91 -3.21 8.21
CA LEU A 56 6.12 -2.38 8.13
C LEU A 56 6.57 -2.15 6.69
N ALA A 57 6.50 -3.17 5.83
CA ALA A 57 6.80 -3.03 4.41
C ALA A 57 5.81 -2.09 3.72
N MET A 58 4.50 -2.19 4.02
CA MET A 58 3.48 -1.27 3.51
C MET A 58 3.70 0.17 3.99
N LEU A 59 4.11 0.38 5.25
CA LEU A 59 4.46 1.70 5.78
C LEU A 59 5.70 2.28 5.09
N ALA A 60 6.69 1.44 4.75
CA ALA A 60 7.81 1.87 3.92
C ALA A 60 7.36 2.29 2.51
N CYS A 61 6.42 1.55 1.89
CA CYS A 61 5.81 1.93 0.60
C CYS A 61 5.02 3.25 0.70
N LEU A 62 4.38 3.52 1.85
CA LEU A 62 3.69 4.79 2.11
C LEU A 62 4.66 5.99 2.01
N ALA A 63 5.89 5.84 2.52
CA ALA A 63 6.91 6.89 2.47
C ALA A 63 7.37 7.22 1.03
N LEU A 64 7.11 6.35 0.05
CA LEU A 64 7.43 6.59 -1.35
C LEU A 64 6.40 7.49 -2.06
N ILE A 65 5.18 7.63 -1.52
CA ILE A 65 4.11 8.40 -2.14
C ILE A 65 4.46 9.88 -2.31
N PRO A 66 4.98 10.60 -1.28
CA PRO A 66 5.37 12.01 -1.44
C PRO A 66 6.50 12.24 -2.45
N LEU A 67 7.33 11.23 -2.69
CA LEU A 67 8.37 11.27 -3.71
C LEU A 67 7.84 11.15 -5.15
N GLY A 68 6.53 10.94 -5.34
CA GLY A 68 5.94 10.74 -6.67
C GLY A 68 6.16 9.34 -7.24
N LEU A 69 6.65 8.41 -6.42
CA LEU A 69 6.81 7.01 -6.78
C LEU A 69 5.48 6.25 -6.63
N PRO A 70 5.29 5.13 -7.32
CA PRO A 70 4.03 4.40 -7.31
C PRO A 70 3.80 3.60 -6.01
N GLY A 71 3.95 4.29 -4.83
CA GLY A 71 3.84 3.66 -3.52
C GLY A 71 2.49 2.99 -3.27
N LEU A 72 1.40 3.59 -3.75
CA LEU A 72 0.06 3.00 -3.62
C LEU A 72 -0.04 1.67 -4.40
N TRP A 73 0.54 1.59 -5.59
CA TRP A 73 0.56 0.36 -6.39
C TRP A 73 1.41 -0.74 -5.76
N LEU A 74 2.48 -0.38 -5.03
CA LEU A 74 3.26 -1.35 -4.25
C LEU A 74 2.44 -1.90 -3.07
N ILE A 75 1.62 -1.08 -2.43
CA ILE A 75 0.68 -1.53 -1.39
C ILE A 75 -0.36 -2.49 -1.98
N VAL A 76 -0.92 -2.17 -3.16
CA VAL A 76 -1.84 -3.06 -3.89
C VAL A 76 -1.16 -4.38 -4.26
N ALA A 77 0.06 -4.33 -4.79
CA ALA A 77 0.83 -5.53 -5.15
C ALA A 77 1.11 -6.42 -3.92
N THR A 78 1.47 -5.82 -2.78
CA THR A 78 1.65 -6.54 -1.52
C THR A 78 0.35 -7.19 -1.05
N THR A 79 -0.77 -6.47 -1.15
CA THR A 79 -2.10 -7.02 -0.81
C THR A 79 -2.48 -8.16 -1.75
N LEU A 80 -2.21 -8.03 -3.05
CA LEU A 80 -2.47 -9.09 -4.03
C LEU A 80 -1.59 -10.33 -3.76
N ALA A 81 -0.34 -10.15 -3.38
CA ALA A 81 0.52 -11.27 -2.97
C ALA A 81 -0.07 -12.02 -1.76
N LEU A 82 -0.61 -11.32 -0.76
CA LEU A 82 -1.29 -11.94 0.38
C LEU A 82 -2.56 -12.70 -0.04
N VAL A 83 -3.31 -12.21 -1.03
CA VAL A 83 -4.45 -12.92 -1.61
C VAL A 83 -4.00 -14.21 -2.30
N LEU A 84 -2.93 -14.16 -3.10
CA LEU A 84 -2.37 -15.33 -3.78
C LEU A 84 -1.82 -16.38 -2.81
N MET A 85 -1.30 -15.95 -1.66
CA MET A 85 -0.86 -16.83 -0.57
C MET A 85 -2.04 -17.41 0.25
N GLY A 86 -3.28 -17.02 -0.07
CA GLY A 86 -4.49 -17.51 0.62
C GLY A 86 -4.74 -16.86 1.99
N SER A 87 -3.97 -15.85 2.37
CA SER A 87 -4.14 -15.12 3.64
C SER A 87 -5.32 -14.14 3.61
N LEU A 88 -5.70 -13.66 2.42
CA LEU A 88 -6.83 -12.74 2.21
C LEU A 88 -7.75 -13.24 1.10
N SER A 89 -9.02 -12.82 1.16
CA SER A 89 -10.01 -13.18 0.13
C SER A 89 -9.78 -12.42 -1.17
N TRP A 90 -10.13 -13.04 -2.30
CA TRP A 90 -10.10 -12.39 -3.62
C TRP A 90 -10.96 -11.14 -3.69
N THR A 91 -12.12 -11.15 -3.02
CA THR A 91 -13.02 -9.99 -2.94
C THR A 91 -12.33 -8.80 -2.29
N PHE A 92 -11.58 -9.04 -1.20
CA PHE A 92 -10.82 -7.98 -0.52
C PHE A 92 -9.75 -7.38 -1.42
N GLY A 93 -8.98 -8.21 -2.13
CA GLY A 93 -7.96 -7.75 -3.08
C GLY A 93 -8.55 -6.91 -4.21
N LEU A 94 -9.70 -7.30 -4.77
CA LEU A 94 -10.38 -6.54 -5.81
C LEU A 94 -10.90 -5.19 -5.31
N ILE A 95 -11.44 -5.13 -4.08
CA ILE A 95 -11.87 -3.87 -3.46
C ILE A 95 -10.68 -2.92 -3.30
N VAL A 96 -9.54 -3.40 -2.78
CA VAL A 96 -8.33 -2.59 -2.61
C VAL A 96 -7.82 -2.07 -3.96
N ALA A 97 -7.78 -2.91 -4.99
CA ALA A 97 -7.39 -2.50 -6.34
C ALA A 97 -8.36 -1.46 -6.93
N GLY A 98 -9.67 -1.63 -6.72
CA GLY A 98 -10.69 -0.67 -7.14
C GLY A 98 -10.53 0.68 -6.44
N VAL A 99 -10.30 0.70 -5.13
CA VAL A 99 -10.05 1.92 -4.35
C VAL A 99 -8.78 2.64 -4.85
N ALA A 100 -7.72 1.89 -5.16
CA ALA A 100 -6.50 2.46 -5.71
C ALA A 100 -6.74 3.10 -7.08
N LEU A 101 -7.48 2.45 -7.98
CA LEU A 101 -7.84 3.01 -9.28
C LEU A 101 -8.68 4.29 -9.14
N VAL A 102 -9.68 4.29 -8.25
CA VAL A 102 -10.48 5.49 -7.97
C VAL A 102 -9.61 6.62 -7.44
N SER A 103 -8.64 6.31 -6.57
CA SER A 103 -7.68 7.29 -6.06
C SER A 103 -6.82 7.91 -7.17
N GLU A 104 -6.36 7.12 -8.14
CA GLU A 104 -5.60 7.63 -9.30
C GLU A 104 -6.46 8.58 -10.15
N VAL A 105 -7.70 8.20 -10.46
CA VAL A 105 -8.63 9.06 -11.20
C VAL A 105 -8.92 10.34 -10.44
N ALA A 106 -9.13 10.24 -9.12
CA ALA A 106 -9.36 11.41 -8.27
C ALA A 106 -8.15 12.35 -8.22
N GLU A 107 -6.92 11.83 -8.22
CA GLU A 107 -5.69 12.63 -8.33
C GLU A 107 -5.69 13.50 -9.57
N PHE A 108 -5.94 12.91 -10.74
CA PHE A 108 -6.04 13.68 -11.99
C PHE A 108 -7.16 14.71 -11.97
N ALA A 109 -8.31 14.38 -11.39
CA ALA A 109 -9.43 15.29 -11.27
C ALA A 109 -9.09 16.50 -10.35
N VAL A 110 -8.40 16.24 -9.23
CA VAL A 110 -7.92 17.28 -8.31
C VAL A 110 -6.93 18.20 -9.02
N LEU A 111 -5.91 17.64 -9.65
CA LEU A 111 -4.89 18.40 -10.38
C LEU A 111 -5.52 19.31 -11.46
N LYS A 112 -6.46 18.77 -12.24
CA LYS A 112 -7.16 19.52 -13.27
C LYS A 112 -8.01 20.64 -12.67
N ARG A 113 -8.82 20.34 -11.65
CA ARG A 113 -9.76 21.28 -11.05
C ARG A 113 -9.04 22.46 -10.38
N PHE A 114 -7.95 22.19 -9.68
CA PHE A 114 -7.12 23.27 -9.12
C PHE A 114 -6.39 24.05 -10.22
N GLY A 115 -5.85 23.36 -11.22
CA GLY A 115 -5.23 24.03 -12.38
C GLY A 115 -6.18 25.03 -13.03
N ASP A 116 -7.39 24.60 -13.37
CA ASP A 116 -8.42 25.44 -13.98
C ASP A 116 -8.84 26.60 -13.06
N ALA A 117 -8.99 26.36 -11.75
CA ALA A 117 -9.39 27.39 -10.77
C ALA A 117 -8.36 28.55 -10.64
N TYR A 118 -7.08 28.25 -10.82
CA TYR A 118 -6.01 29.27 -10.78
C TYR A 118 -5.67 29.83 -12.16
N GLY A 119 -6.43 29.47 -13.22
CA GLY A 119 -6.25 29.95 -14.58
C GLY A 119 -5.11 29.27 -15.35
N GLY A 120 -4.72 28.07 -14.92
CA GLY A 120 -3.72 27.25 -15.60
C GLY A 120 -4.23 26.70 -16.92
N SER A 121 -3.41 26.81 -17.97
CA SER A 121 -3.68 26.19 -19.26
C SER A 121 -3.37 24.68 -19.22
N ARG A 122 -3.84 23.95 -20.23
CA ARG A 122 -3.44 22.53 -20.42
C ARG A 122 -1.93 22.38 -20.60
N LYS A 123 -1.26 23.37 -21.17
CA LYS A 123 0.21 23.38 -21.31
C LYS A 123 0.88 23.62 -19.97
N ALA A 124 0.36 24.52 -19.12
CA ALA A 124 0.84 24.76 -17.77
C ALA A 124 0.73 23.50 -16.89
N PHE A 125 -0.32 22.70 -17.05
CA PHE A 125 -0.45 21.40 -16.41
C PHE A 125 0.72 20.46 -16.77
N TRP A 126 1.02 20.31 -18.06
CA TRP A 126 2.15 19.50 -18.51
C TRP A 126 3.49 20.08 -18.06
N GLY A 127 3.62 21.40 -18.01
CA GLY A 127 4.76 22.09 -17.43
C GLY A 127 4.96 21.74 -15.97
N ALA A 128 3.88 21.68 -15.18
CA ALA A 128 3.91 21.23 -13.79
C ALA A 128 4.38 19.78 -13.66
N VAL A 129 3.88 18.89 -14.50
CA VAL A 129 4.24 17.45 -14.48
C VAL A 129 5.72 17.27 -14.82
N ILE A 130 6.17 17.84 -15.94
CA ILE A 130 7.58 17.74 -16.40
C ILE A 130 8.51 18.39 -15.39
N GLY A 131 8.18 19.60 -14.91
CA GLY A 131 8.96 20.32 -13.91
C GLY A 131 9.07 19.54 -12.59
N GLY A 132 7.97 18.92 -12.14
CA GLY A 132 7.96 18.07 -10.95
C GLY A 132 8.84 16.82 -11.10
N MET A 133 8.79 16.17 -12.28
CA MET A 133 9.66 15.02 -12.57
C MET A 133 11.12 15.44 -12.65
N ALA A 134 11.46 16.51 -13.33
CA ALA A 134 12.82 17.04 -13.39
C ALA A 134 13.33 17.39 -11.98
N GLY A 135 12.47 17.98 -11.14
CA GLY A 135 12.79 18.29 -9.76
C GLY A 135 13.15 17.05 -8.91
N LEU A 136 12.52 15.91 -9.15
CA LEU A 136 12.86 14.65 -8.47
C LEU A 136 14.33 14.27 -8.69
N PHE A 137 14.83 14.39 -9.92
CA PHE A 137 16.22 14.03 -10.26
C PHE A 137 17.24 15.04 -9.70
N VAL A 138 16.87 16.32 -9.63
CA VAL A 138 17.75 17.37 -9.07
C VAL A 138 17.93 17.19 -7.55
N GLY A 139 16.93 16.70 -6.86
CA GLY A 139 16.93 16.52 -5.40
C GLY A 139 17.74 15.32 -4.88
N VAL A 140 18.27 14.47 -5.74
CA VAL A 140 18.95 13.20 -5.38
C VAL A 140 20.07 13.33 -4.33
N PRO A 141 20.87 14.43 -4.23
CA PRO A 141 21.94 14.52 -3.24
C PRO A 141 21.51 14.39 -1.77
N VAL A 142 20.24 14.74 -1.46
CA VAL A 142 19.69 14.60 -0.10
C VAL A 142 18.59 13.55 -0.13
N PRO A 143 18.82 12.32 0.36
CA PRO A 143 17.87 11.25 0.22
C PRO A 143 16.53 11.59 0.91
N ILE A 144 15.40 11.23 0.26
CA ILE A 144 14.01 11.38 0.70
C ILE A 144 13.53 12.84 0.70
N ILE A 145 14.14 13.73 1.49
CA ILE A 145 13.68 15.13 1.66
C ILE A 145 14.01 15.98 0.43
N GLY A 146 15.20 15.79 -0.13
CA GLY A 146 15.66 16.53 -1.32
C GLY A 146 14.72 16.36 -2.52
N PRO A 147 14.51 15.14 -3.02
CA PRO A 147 13.58 14.90 -4.13
C PRO A 147 12.15 15.40 -3.89
N MET A 148 11.67 15.29 -2.65
CA MET A 148 10.34 15.79 -2.30
C MET A 148 10.24 17.31 -2.48
N ILE A 149 11.15 18.08 -1.87
CA ILE A 149 11.14 19.54 -1.95
C ILE A 149 11.36 20.01 -3.39
N THR A 150 12.35 19.44 -4.08
CA THR A 150 12.68 19.84 -5.45
C THR A 150 11.60 19.43 -6.45
N ALA A 151 10.86 18.36 -6.22
CA ALA A 151 9.69 18.00 -7.03
C ALA A 151 8.54 19.00 -6.85
N PHE A 152 8.28 19.48 -5.62
CA PHE A 152 7.29 20.52 -5.38
C PHE A 152 7.70 21.86 -6.02
N LEU A 153 8.97 22.28 -5.82
CA LEU A 153 9.51 23.47 -6.46
C LEU A 153 9.50 23.35 -7.98
N GLY A 154 9.87 22.18 -8.52
CA GLY A 154 9.84 21.90 -9.96
C GLY A 154 8.42 22.00 -10.55
N THR A 155 7.41 21.53 -9.82
CA THR A 155 6.00 21.69 -10.21
C THR A 155 5.61 23.16 -10.29
N PHE A 156 5.97 23.96 -9.30
CA PHE A 156 5.73 25.40 -9.26
C PHE A 156 6.42 26.12 -10.42
N VAL A 157 7.73 25.88 -10.55
CA VAL A 157 8.55 26.53 -11.61
C VAL A 157 8.10 26.10 -13.00
N GLY A 158 7.86 24.80 -13.20
CA GLY A 158 7.45 24.27 -14.50
C GLY A 158 6.11 24.84 -14.97
N ALA A 159 5.10 24.89 -14.09
CA ALA A 159 3.83 25.51 -14.39
C ALA A 159 3.97 27.04 -14.63
N GLY A 160 4.73 27.70 -13.76
CA GLY A 160 4.97 29.15 -13.83
C GLY A 160 5.68 29.55 -15.12
N LEU A 161 6.74 28.85 -15.51
CA LEU A 161 7.49 29.12 -16.75
C LEU A 161 6.60 28.97 -17.98
N VAL A 162 5.86 27.86 -18.10
CA VAL A 162 4.96 27.65 -19.25
C VAL A 162 3.92 28.75 -19.30
N THR A 163 3.30 29.11 -18.18
CA THR A 163 2.31 30.18 -18.10
C THR A 163 2.94 31.54 -18.46
N TYR A 164 4.18 31.79 -18.06
CA TYR A 164 4.90 33.03 -18.44
C TYR A 164 5.09 33.15 -19.93
N PHE A 165 5.51 32.07 -20.59
CA PHE A 165 5.64 32.10 -22.06
C PHE A 165 4.30 32.23 -22.79
N GLU A 166 3.18 31.85 -22.17
CA GLU A 166 1.84 32.03 -22.76
C GLU A 166 1.28 33.44 -22.54
N THR A 167 1.51 34.05 -21.36
CA THR A 167 0.82 35.29 -20.97
C THR A 167 1.73 36.51 -20.82
N LEU A 168 3.05 36.31 -20.81
CA LEU A 168 4.10 37.32 -20.53
C LEU A 168 3.83 38.12 -19.25
N SER A 169 3.11 37.53 -18.29
CA SER A 169 2.70 38.14 -17.05
C SER A 169 3.23 37.35 -15.85
N LEU A 170 4.18 37.93 -15.11
CA LEU A 170 4.74 37.30 -13.88
C LEU A 170 3.68 37.06 -12.80
N LYS A 171 2.70 37.97 -12.69
CA LYS A 171 1.62 37.84 -11.69
C LYS A 171 0.74 36.62 -11.99
N THR A 172 0.37 36.42 -13.25
CA THR A 172 -0.42 35.26 -13.69
C THR A 172 0.39 33.97 -13.51
N SER A 173 1.66 33.97 -13.90
CA SER A 173 2.57 32.84 -13.80
C SER A 173 2.75 32.38 -12.34
N ALA A 174 2.98 33.32 -11.43
CA ALA A 174 3.09 33.01 -10.00
C ALA A 174 1.78 32.45 -9.45
N LYS A 175 0.63 33.01 -9.82
CA LYS A 175 -0.70 32.53 -9.41
C LYS A 175 -0.93 31.08 -9.86
N VAL A 176 -0.64 30.76 -11.11
CA VAL A 176 -0.79 29.41 -11.65
C VAL A 176 0.21 28.45 -11.02
N GLY A 177 1.47 28.85 -10.82
CA GLY A 177 2.47 28.05 -10.13
C GLY A 177 2.03 27.66 -8.72
N TRP A 178 1.51 28.61 -7.92
CA TRP A 178 0.94 28.33 -6.59
C TRP A 178 -0.27 27.40 -6.67
N GLY A 179 -1.15 27.61 -7.65
CA GLY A 179 -2.31 26.72 -7.86
C GLY A 179 -1.90 25.27 -8.12
N MET A 180 -0.89 25.05 -8.95
CA MET A 180 -0.36 23.71 -9.24
C MET A 180 0.37 23.10 -8.05
N LEU A 181 1.04 23.91 -7.25
CA LEU A 181 1.66 23.45 -6.00
C LEU A 181 0.60 22.95 -5.01
N PHE A 182 -0.47 23.74 -4.79
CA PHE A 182 -1.58 23.32 -3.93
C PHE A 182 -2.30 22.10 -4.47
N ALA A 183 -2.50 22.01 -5.79
CA ALA A 183 -3.08 20.85 -6.43
C ALA A 183 -2.28 19.57 -6.14
N ARG A 184 -0.96 19.64 -6.29
CA ARG A 184 -0.06 18.52 -5.99
C ARG A 184 -0.10 18.13 -4.53
N THR A 185 -0.07 19.12 -3.62
CA THR A 185 -0.15 18.86 -2.16
C THR A 185 -1.47 18.16 -1.82
N ALA A 186 -2.59 18.64 -2.34
CA ALA A 186 -3.90 18.03 -2.12
C ALA A 186 -3.98 16.61 -2.69
N ALA A 187 -3.44 16.37 -3.88
CA ALA A 187 -3.38 15.05 -4.50
C ALA A 187 -2.54 14.05 -3.70
N VAL A 188 -1.36 14.47 -3.23
CA VAL A 188 -0.50 13.64 -2.37
C VAL A 188 -1.18 13.35 -1.03
N ALA A 189 -1.82 14.35 -0.41
CA ALA A 189 -2.55 14.16 0.85
C ALA A 189 -3.71 13.16 0.70
N LEU A 190 -4.48 13.26 -0.38
CA LEU A 190 -5.54 12.30 -0.70
C LEU A 190 -4.98 10.88 -0.86
N LYS A 191 -3.89 10.72 -1.60
CA LYS A 191 -3.25 9.43 -1.83
C LYS A 191 -2.72 8.80 -0.53
N ILE A 192 -2.12 9.61 0.34
CA ILE A 192 -1.66 9.17 1.67
C ILE A 192 -2.85 8.72 2.52
N ALA A 193 -3.95 9.47 2.55
CA ALA A 193 -5.14 9.11 3.32
C ALA A 193 -5.72 7.76 2.86
N VAL A 194 -5.83 7.55 1.54
CA VAL A 194 -6.29 6.27 0.97
C VAL A 194 -5.32 5.13 1.32
N ALA A 195 -4.01 5.35 1.19
CA ALA A 195 -3.00 4.35 1.51
C ALA A 195 -3.05 3.94 2.99
N VAL A 196 -3.17 4.90 3.90
CA VAL A 196 -3.33 4.64 5.35
C VAL A 196 -4.59 3.81 5.62
N ALA A 197 -5.71 4.16 4.99
CA ALA A 197 -6.96 3.40 5.14
C ALA A 197 -6.80 1.94 4.64
N VAL A 198 -6.13 1.74 3.50
CA VAL A 198 -5.84 0.40 2.98
C VAL A 198 -4.93 -0.38 3.91
N ILE A 199 -3.84 0.22 4.40
CA ILE A 199 -2.91 -0.43 5.35
C ILE A 199 -3.65 -0.83 6.63
N ALA A 200 -4.48 0.04 7.18
CA ALA A 200 -5.29 -0.25 8.35
C ALA A 200 -6.27 -1.42 8.09
N ALA A 201 -6.96 -1.42 6.95
CA ALA A 201 -7.87 -2.48 6.56
C ALA A 201 -7.15 -3.84 6.39
N VAL A 202 -5.97 -3.86 5.76
CA VAL A 202 -5.13 -5.07 5.62
C VAL A 202 -4.65 -5.53 6.99
N GLY A 203 -4.17 -4.60 7.84
CA GLY A 203 -3.72 -4.93 9.20
C GLY A 203 -4.82 -5.58 10.05
N VAL A 204 -6.03 -5.02 10.02
CA VAL A 204 -7.19 -5.62 10.71
C VAL A 204 -7.55 -6.99 10.13
N ALA A 205 -7.56 -7.13 8.80
CA ALA A 205 -7.90 -8.39 8.13
C ALA A 205 -6.87 -9.51 8.39
N LEU A 206 -5.62 -9.18 8.69
CA LEU A 206 -4.57 -10.16 9.06
C LEU A 206 -4.63 -10.57 10.53
N LEU A 207 -5.27 -9.76 11.39
CA LEU A 207 -5.41 -10.04 12.83
C LEU A 207 -6.69 -10.80 13.17
N LEU A 208 -7.72 -10.78 12.28
CA LEU A 208 -9.00 -11.47 12.44
C LEU A 208 -8.94 -12.89 11.86
#